data_16d675be1bf0c17bfa6737935a1a43a1
#
_entry.id   16d675be1bf0c17bfa6737935a1a43a1
#
_cell.length_a   1.000
_cell.length_b   1.000
_cell.length_c   1.000
_cell.angle_alpha   90.00
_cell.angle_beta   90.00
_cell.angle_gamma   90.00
#
_symmetry.space_group_name_H-M   'P 1'
#
loop_
_entity.id
_entity.type
_entity.pdbx_description
1 polymer ?
#
loop_
_entity_poly.entity_id
_entity_poly.type
_entity_poly.pdbx_seq_one_letter_code
_entity_poly.pdbx_strand_id
1 'polypeptide(L)'
;MSSEVIHEVSEQRSRNMSAIKSKNTKPEIAVRKVLHSMGFRFRLHRKDLPGSPDIVLPKYKTVIFVHGCFWHRHENCKYASTPKTRKEFWEKKFRENINRDNLNQANLSLRGWKIIIIWECQLKGDKKKFMRDLLPN
;
A
#
# COMPACT_ATOMS: atom_id res chain seq x y z
N MET A 1 8.94 -14.05 -29.97
CA MET A 1 7.70 -13.31 -29.77
C MET A 1 7.77 -11.99 -30.50
N SER A 2 6.68 -11.60 -31.10
CA SER A 2 6.62 -10.30 -31.77
C SER A 2 6.59 -9.17 -30.76
N SER A 3 6.98 -7.97 -31.15
CA SER A 3 6.88 -6.78 -30.28
C SER A 3 5.44 -6.51 -29.87
N GLU A 4 4.50 -6.88 -30.72
CA GLU A 4 3.07 -6.76 -30.44
C GLU A 4 2.65 -7.61 -29.25
N VAL A 5 3.15 -8.84 -29.14
CA VAL A 5 2.88 -9.72 -28.01
C VAL A 5 3.48 -9.16 -26.74
N ILE A 6 4.70 -8.62 -26.81
CA ILE A 6 5.34 -7.99 -25.64
C ILE A 6 4.55 -6.78 -25.20
N HIS A 7 4.08 -5.97 -26.13
CA HIS A 7 3.25 -4.80 -25.83
C HIS A 7 1.92 -5.23 -25.19
N GLU A 8 1.30 -6.27 -25.70
CA GLU A 8 0.06 -6.81 -25.17
C GLU A 8 0.22 -7.29 -23.73
N VAL A 9 1.32 -7.98 -23.43
CA VAL A 9 1.64 -8.42 -22.07
C VAL A 9 1.79 -7.22 -21.15
N SER A 10 2.47 -6.17 -21.58
CA SER A 10 2.63 -4.95 -20.80
C SER A 10 1.30 -4.25 -20.52
N GLU A 11 0.44 -4.18 -21.54
CA GLU A 11 -0.90 -3.59 -21.38
C GLU A 11 -1.77 -4.42 -20.46
N GLN A 12 -1.71 -5.73 -20.60
CA GLN A 12 -2.46 -6.65 -19.75
C GLN A 12 -2.03 -6.50 -18.29
N ARG A 13 -0.73 -6.41 -18.04
CA ARG A 13 -0.19 -6.19 -16.71
C ARG A 13 -0.67 -4.85 -16.14
N SER A 14 -0.63 -3.80 -16.93
CA SER A 14 -1.10 -2.49 -16.52
C SER A 14 -2.58 -2.51 -16.17
N ARG A 15 -3.40 -3.15 -16.98
CA ARG A 15 -4.84 -3.29 -16.73
C ARG A 15 -5.11 -4.13 -15.48
N ASN A 16 -4.38 -5.22 -15.30
CA ASN A 16 -4.51 -6.07 -14.12
C ASN A 16 -4.17 -5.31 -12.85
N MET A 17 -3.13 -4.51 -12.88
CA MET A 17 -2.73 -3.71 -11.73
C MET A 17 -3.70 -2.57 -11.45
N SER A 18 -4.32 -2.02 -12.49
CA SER A 18 -5.38 -1.02 -12.33
C SER A 18 -6.65 -1.63 -11.77
N ALA A 19 -6.95 -2.88 -12.16
CA ALA A 19 -8.09 -3.63 -11.69
C ALA A 19 -7.83 -4.24 -10.31
N ILE A 20 -6.57 -4.51 -9.96
CA ILE A 20 -6.18 -4.85 -8.59
C ILE A 20 -6.36 -3.58 -7.81
N LYS A 21 -7.42 -3.56 -7.13
CA LYS A 21 -7.93 -2.37 -6.51
C LYS A 21 -6.98 -1.77 -5.51
N SER A 22 -7.11 -0.47 -5.32
CA SER A 22 -6.49 0.22 -4.21
C SER A 22 -7.07 -0.23 -2.86
N LYS A 23 -8.07 -1.10 -2.86
CA LYS A 23 -8.71 -1.59 -1.64
C LYS A 23 -9.02 -3.07 -1.73
N ASN A 24 -9.17 -3.71 -0.57
CA ASN A 24 -9.50 -5.13 -0.43
C ASN A 24 -8.44 -6.05 -1.06
N THR A 25 -7.18 -5.62 -1.05
CA THR A 25 -6.08 -6.44 -1.52
C THR A 25 -5.79 -7.56 -0.52
N LYS A 26 -5.09 -8.60 -0.96
CA LYS A 26 -4.72 -9.71 -0.08
C LYS A 26 -3.91 -9.26 1.13
N PRO A 27 -2.87 -8.41 0.98
CA PRO A 27 -2.14 -7.90 2.14
C PRO A 27 -3.04 -7.11 3.10
N GLU A 28 -3.92 -6.28 2.58
CA GLU A 28 -4.83 -5.50 3.41
C GLU A 28 -5.76 -6.40 4.21
N ILE A 29 -6.33 -7.43 3.58
CA ILE A 29 -7.19 -8.39 4.25
C ILE A 29 -6.43 -9.14 5.34
N ALA A 30 -5.18 -9.50 5.08
CA ALA A 30 -4.33 -10.16 6.08
C ALA A 30 -4.14 -9.27 7.31
N VAL A 31 -3.89 -7.98 7.10
CA VAL A 31 -3.75 -7.01 8.19
C VAL A 31 -5.05 -6.90 9.00
N ARG A 32 -6.19 -6.82 8.32
CA ARG A 32 -7.49 -6.76 8.99
C ARG A 32 -7.74 -7.97 9.89
N LYS A 33 -7.41 -9.16 9.40
CA LYS A 33 -7.60 -10.39 10.17
C LYS A 33 -6.76 -10.38 11.45
N VAL A 34 -5.52 -9.91 11.35
CA VAL A 34 -4.64 -9.83 12.51
C VAL A 34 -5.19 -8.81 13.51
N LEU A 35 -5.58 -7.62 13.04
CA LEU A 35 -6.15 -6.59 13.91
C LEU A 35 -7.39 -7.10 14.64
N HIS A 36 -8.28 -7.76 13.91
CA HIS A 36 -9.49 -8.31 14.47
C HIS A 36 -9.17 -9.36 15.54
N SER A 37 -8.21 -10.24 15.26
CA SER A 37 -7.79 -11.26 16.21
C SER A 37 -7.18 -10.68 17.50
N MET A 38 -6.63 -9.48 17.41
CA MET A 38 -6.03 -8.77 18.54
C MET A 38 -7.02 -7.86 19.27
N GLY A 39 -8.28 -7.83 18.83
CA GLY A 39 -9.32 -7.05 19.49
C GLY A 39 -9.40 -5.59 19.09
N PHE A 40 -8.68 -5.18 18.05
CA PHE A 40 -8.76 -3.80 17.57
C PHE A 40 -10.04 -3.54 16.82
N ARG A 41 -10.62 -2.36 17.03
CA ARG A 41 -11.75 -1.86 16.25
C ARG A 41 -11.24 -0.86 15.23
N PHE A 42 -11.70 -1.00 13.99
CA PHE A 42 -11.18 -0.17 12.91
C PHE A 42 -12.26 0.16 11.91
N ARG A 43 -11.99 1.21 11.13
CA ARG A 43 -12.78 1.63 9.98
C ARG A 43 -11.94 1.42 8.73
N LEU A 44 -12.61 1.24 7.60
CA LEU A 44 -11.93 1.00 6.33
C LEU A 44 -12.13 2.17 5.37
N HIS A 45 -11.07 2.48 4.63
CA HIS A 45 -11.12 3.37 3.47
C HIS A 45 -11.88 4.69 3.71
N ARG A 46 -11.52 5.39 4.78
CA ARG A 46 -12.16 6.67 5.10
C ARG A 46 -11.75 7.73 4.07
N LYS A 47 -12.68 8.08 3.20
CA LYS A 47 -12.44 9.05 2.12
C LYS A 47 -12.35 10.49 2.62
N ASP A 48 -12.81 10.76 3.82
CA ASP A 48 -12.70 12.08 4.44
C ASP A 48 -11.28 12.41 4.92
N LEU A 49 -10.40 11.43 4.92
CA LEU A 49 -9.00 11.62 5.32
C LEU A 49 -8.08 11.62 4.10
N PRO A 50 -6.99 12.42 4.13
CA PRO A 50 -6.02 12.45 3.03
C PRO A 50 -5.51 11.05 2.70
N GLY A 51 -5.50 10.69 1.41
CA GLY A 51 -5.02 9.41 0.94
C GLY A 51 -5.96 8.24 1.16
N SER A 52 -7.14 8.47 1.71
CA SER A 52 -8.11 7.41 2.01
C SER A 52 -7.44 6.20 2.66
N PRO A 53 -6.91 6.35 3.90
CA PRO A 53 -6.16 5.27 4.56
C PRO A 53 -6.92 3.95 4.51
N ASP A 54 -6.18 2.87 4.29
CA ASP A 54 -6.78 1.54 4.18
C ASP A 54 -7.49 1.15 5.47
N ILE A 55 -6.88 1.45 6.61
CA ILE A 55 -7.42 1.10 7.91
C ILE A 55 -7.24 2.29 8.85
N VAL A 56 -8.28 2.59 9.62
CA VAL A 56 -8.25 3.68 10.59
C VAL A 56 -8.58 3.13 11.97
N LEU A 57 -7.75 3.47 12.94
CA LEU A 57 -7.96 3.15 14.36
C LEU A 57 -8.35 4.43 15.08
N PRO A 58 -9.65 4.79 15.13
CA PRO A 58 -10.06 6.09 15.65
C PRO A 58 -9.70 6.30 17.13
N LYS A 59 -9.81 5.26 17.93
CA LYS A 59 -9.49 5.32 19.36
C LYS A 59 -8.05 5.78 19.61
N TYR A 60 -7.14 5.40 18.73
CA TYR A 60 -5.71 5.70 18.86
C TYR A 60 -5.25 6.83 17.97
N LYS A 61 -6.17 7.41 17.21
CA LYS A 61 -5.88 8.44 16.21
C LYS A 61 -4.73 8.00 15.29
N THR A 62 -4.82 6.77 14.84
CA THR A 62 -3.79 6.12 14.01
C THR A 62 -4.42 5.64 12.71
N VAL A 63 -3.67 5.81 11.62
CA VAL A 63 -4.06 5.29 10.31
C VAL A 63 -3.01 4.30 9.83
N ILE A 64 -3.45 3.30 9.09
CA ILE A 64 -2.56 2.28 8.53
C ILE A 64 -2.73 2.26 7.02
N PHE A 65 -1.61 2.40 6.32
CA PHE A 65 -1.55 2.17 4.88
C PHE A 65 -0.87 0.83 4.65
N VAL A 66 -1.49 0.01 3.81
CA VAL A 66 -0.90 -1.27 3.41
C VAL A 66 -0.40 -1.10 1.98
N HIS A 67 0.92 -0.90 1.84
CA HIS A 67 1.54 -0.56 0.56
C HIS A 67 2.03 -1.79 -0.18
N GLY A 68 1.66 -1.89 -1.46
CA GLY A 68 2.29 -2.84 -2.37
C GLY A 68 3.70 -2.36 -2.70
N CYS A 69 4.68 -3.25 -2.60
CA CYS A 69 6.08 -2.85 -2.75
C CYS A 69 6.39 -2.29 -4.14
N PHE A 70 5.77 -2.84 -5.16
CA PHE A 70 5.97 -2.38 -6.54
C PHE A 70 5.46 -0.95 -6.75
N TRP A 71 4.19 -0.72 -6.41
CA TRP A 71 3.53 0.56 -6.70
C TRP A 71 4.06 1.73 -5.88
N HIS A 72 4.40 1.49 -4.63
CA HIS A 72 4.86 2.53 -3.71
C HIS A 72 6.38 2.60 -3.60
N ARG A 73 7.08 1.82 -4.42
CA ARG A 73 8.55 1.82 -4.55
C ARG A 73 9.26 1.62 -3.22
N HIS A 74 8.99 0.48 -2.61
CA HIS A 74 9.64 0.11 -1.36
C HIS A 74 11.16 0.02 -1.57
N GLU A 75 11.93 0.80 -0.84
CA GLU A 75 13.39 0.86 -0.98
C GLU A 75 14.05 -0.47 -0.63
N ASN A 76 15.06 -0.83 -1.42
CA ASN A 76 15.87 -2.04 -1.20
C ASN A 76 15.04 -3.33 -1.15
N CYS A 77 13.91 -3.34 -1.86
CA CYS A 77 13.00 -4.49 -1.87
C CYS A 77 13.00 -5.17 -3.24
N LYS A 78 13.21 -6.48 -3.25
CA LYS A 78 13.22 -7.25 -4.50
C LYS A 78 11.88 -7.24 -5.23
N TYR A 79 10.79 -7.01 -4.52
CA TYR A 79 9.46 -6.94 -5.11
C TYR A 79 9.19 -5.59 -5.79
N ALA A 80 10.04 -4.60 -5.56
CA ALA A 80 9.95 -3.30 -6.22
C ALA A 80 10.83 -3.27 -7.47
N SER A 81 10.71 -4.27 -8.31
CA SER A 81 11.46 -4.35 -9.56
C SER A 81 11.05 -3.25 -10.52
N THR A 82 11.99 -2.82 -11.36
CA THR A 82 11.74 -1.79 -12.37
C THR A 82 11.48 -2.47 -13.72
N PRO A 83 10.33 -2.20 -14.34
CA PRO A 83 10.04 -2.75 -15.66
C PRO A 83 11.07 -2.30 -16.69
N LYS A 84 11.46 -3.20 -17.58
CA LYS A 84 12.48 -2.92 -18.62
C LYS A 84 11.88 -2.22 -19.84
N THR A 85 10.58 -2.39 -20.07
CA THR A 85 9.87 -1.77 -21.20
C THR A 85 9.03 -0.59 -20.69
N ARG A 86 8.80 0.37 -21.58
CA ARG A 86 8.02 1.58 -21.26
C ARG A 86 8.55 2.29 -20.02
N LYS A 87 9.85 2.43 -19.97
CA LYS A 87 10.54 2.94 -18.79
C LYS A 87 10.06 4.32 -18.36
N GLU A 88 9.87 5.24 -19.32
CA GLU A 88 9.41 6.60 -19.03
C GLU A 88 8.02 6.62 -18.43
N PHE A 89 7.12 5.76 -18.95
CA PHE A 89 5.77 5.63 -18.42
C PHE A 89 5.80 5.22 -16.95
N TRP A 90 6.58 4.17 -16.63
CA TRP A 90 6.66 3.65 -15.27
C TRP A 90 7.35 4.62 -14.32
N GLU A 91 8.41 5.29 -14.76
CA GLU A 91 9.11 6.27 -13.93
C GLU A 91 8.18 7.43 -13.55
N LYS A 92 7.39 7.91 -14.51
CA LYS A 92 6.41 8.97 -14.25
C LYS A 92 5.35 8.49 -13.24
N LYS A 93 4.82 7.29 -13.45
CA LYS A 93 3.81 6.70 -12.58
C LYS A 93 4.32 6.54 -11.16
N PHE A 94 5.52 6.03 -11.00
CA PHE A 94 6.14 5.84 -9.69
C PHE A 94 6.38 7.18 -8.98
N ARG A 95 6.87 8.17 -9.71
CA ARG A 95 7.11 9.49 -9.15
C ARG A 95 5.81 10.13 -8.67
N GLU A 96 4.76 10.01 -9.45
CA GLU A 96 3.45 10.53 -9.06
C GLU A 96 2.92 9.84 -7.81
N ASN A 97 3.09 8.52 -7.70
CA ASN A 97 2.66 7.77 -6.54
C ASN A 97 3.43 8.16 -5.29
N ILE A 98 4.75 8.29 -5.40
CA ILE A 98 5.61 8.70 -4.27
C ILE A 98 5.22 10.09 -3.80
N ASN A 99 5.06 11.04 -4.72
CA ASN A 99 4.69 12.40 -4.38
C ASN A 99 3.33 12.47 -3.70
N ARG A 100 2.37 11.71 -4.19
CA ARG A 100 1.02 11.65 -3.60
C ARG A 100 1.08 11.06 -2.20
N ASP A 101 1.82 9.96 -2.01
CA ASP A 101 1.96 9.32 -0.71
C ASP A 101 2.57 10.29 0.30
N ASN A 102 3.63 10.97 -0.09
CA ASN A 102 4.31 11.93 0.79
C ASN A 102 3.38 13.08 1.18
N LEU A 103 2.63 13.60 0.23
CA LEU A 103 1.69 14.70 0.48
C LEU A 103 0.57 14.26 1.42
N ASN A 104 0.00 13.10 1.17
CA ASN A 104 -1.08 12.57 2.01
C ASN A 104 -0.60 12.32 3.44
N GLN A 105 0.59 11.76 3.60
CA GLN A 105 1.17 11.51 4.91
C GLN A 105 1.45 12.81 5.65
N ALA A 106 1.97 13.82 4.96
CA ALA A 106 2.22 15.13 5.56
C ALA A 106 0.90 15.76 6.04
N ASN A 107 -0.15 15.70 5.22
CA ASN A 107 -1.44 16.25 5.58
C ASN A 107 -2.07 15.53 6.76
N LEU A 108 -1.97 14.20 6.82
CA LEU A 108 -2.46 13.42 7.96
C LEU A 108 -1.71 13.78 9.24
N SER A 109 -0.41 13.90 9.14
CA SER A 109 0.45 14.26 10.27
C SER A 109 0.06 15.63 10.83
N LEU A 110 -0.20 16.60 9.95
CA LEU A 110 -0.65 17.93 10.34
C LEU A 110 -2.00 17.92 11.06
N ARG A 111 -2.83 16.93 10.75
CA ARG A 111 -4.14 16.75 11.43
C ARG A 111 -4.03 15.96 12.72
N GLY A 112 -2.82 15.61 13.12
CA GLY A 112 -2.57 14.89 14.38
C GLY A 112 -2.71 13.39 14.30
N TRP A 113 -2.76 12.82 13.11
CA TRP A 113 -2.84 11.38 12.93
C TRP A 113 -1.47 10.74 12.98
N LYS A 114 -1.36 9.64 13.69
CA LYS A 114 -0.18 8.78 13.65
C LYS A 114 -0.30 7.88 12.42
N ILE A 115 0.79 7.71 11.70
CA ILE A 115 0.79 6.95 10.44
C ILE A 115 1.64 5.70 10.58
N ILE A 116 1.07 4.57 10.20
CA ILE A 116 1.78 3.30 10.14
C ILE A 116 1.73 2.84 8.68
N ILE A 117 2.90 2.57 8.11
CA ILE A 117 3.01 2.01 6.76
C ILE A 117 3.41 0.54 6.89
N ILE A 118 2.59 -0.34 6.36
CA ILE A 118 2.89 -1.77 6.32
C ILE A 118 3.13 -2.15 4.86
N TRP A 119 4.29 -2.72 4.57
CA TRP A 119 4.63 -3.16 3.22
C TRP A 119 4.25 -4.64 3.07
N GLU A 120 3.75 -5.00 1.90
CA GLU A 120 3.29 -6.38 1.68
C GLU A 120 4.37 -7.43 1.95
N CYS A 121 5.64 -7.12 1.67
CA CYS A 121 6.74 -8.05 1.94
C CYS A 121 6.96 -8.30 3.43
N GLN A 122 6.51 -7.38 4.28
CA GLN A 122 6.63 -7.51 5.74
C GLN A 122 5.61 -8.47 6.32
N LEU A 123 4.60 -8.82 5.56
CA LEU A 123 3.52 -9.71 6.01
C LEU A 123 3.84 -11.19 5.80
N LYS A 124 5.07 -11.51 5.47
CA LYS A 124 5.55 -12.88 5.39
C LYS A 124 6.02 -13.31 6.78
N GLY A 125 5.75 -14.55 7.14
CA GLY A 125 6.11 -15.06 8.46
C GLY A 125 5.05 -14.77 9.51
N ASP A 126 5.47 -14.50 10.74
CA ASP A 126 4.56 -14.26 11.87
C ASP A 126 3.99 -12.83 11.83
N LYS A 127 2.85 -12.69 11.19
CA LYS A 127 2.19 -11.40 11.03
C LYS A 127 1.75 -10.79 12.36
N LYS A 128 1.28 -11.62 13.28
CA LYS A 128 0.78 -11.14 14.57
C LYS A 128 1.88 -10.55 15.41
N LYS A 129 3.04 -11.19 15.44
CA LYS A 129 4.22 -10.68 16.15
C LYS A 129 4.69 -9.37 15.54
N PHE A 130 4.79 -9.33 14.21
CA PHE A 130 5.19 -8.13 13.47
C PHE A 130 4.28 -6.95 13.80
N MET A 131 2.97 -7.17 13.77
CA MET A 131 2.00 -6.10 13.99
C MET A 131 1.95 -5.67 15.45
N ARG A 132 2.18 -6.59 16.39
CA ARG A 132 2.20 -6.27 17.82
C ARG A 132 3.25 -5.20 18.13
N ASP A 133 4.38 -5.26 17.44
CA ASP A 133 5.47 -4.30 17.65
C ASP A 133 5.16 -2.92 17.06
N LEU A 134 4.25 -2.84 16.10
CA LEU A 134 3.89 -1.59 15.43
C LEU A 134 2.69 -0.86 16.05
N LEU A 135 1.78 -1.61 16.66
CA LEU A 135 0.48 -1.08 17.06
C LEU A 135 0.52 -0.41 18.43
N PRO A 136 -0.37 0.57 18.66
CA PRO A 136 -0.52 1.16 19.97
C PRO A 136 -1.07 0.13 20.97
N ASN A 137 -0.69 0.30 22.22
CA ASN A 137 -1.13 -0.58 23.31
C ASN A 137 -2.51 -0.21 23.81
#